data_689cde39c4cce1bf2f3479715126a0f2
#
_entry.id   689cde39c4cce1bf2f3479715126a0f2
#
_cell.length_a   1.000
_cell.length_b   1.000
_cell.length_c   1.000
_cell.angle_alpha   90.00
_cell.angle_beta   90.00
_cell.angle_gamma   90.00
#
_symmetry.space_group_name_H-M   'P 1'
#
loop_
_entity.id
_entity.type
_entity.pdbx_description
1 polymer ?
#
loop_
_entity_poly.entity_id
_entity_poly.type
_entity_poly.pdbx_seq_one_letter_code
_entity_poly.pdbx_strand_id
1 'polypeptide(L)'
;IGRIAAAMMMRFYLKIVHKSQKRDPKTLDNFKRDFLPEKYLESYLALVDLISDTSIENIVHSVCQNDLRTDIENDTRILYIHGTKANEALSQKSAKILKEFYPETEILCFVGDPHVYKAIFEPETWICAVEDFLNKEVQG
;
A
#
# COMPACT_ATOMS: atom_id res chain seq x y z
N ILE A 1 2.04 -12.36 10.21
CA ILE A 1 1.43 -13.22 9.17
C ILE A 1 2.06 -14.61 9.26
N GLY A 2 1.24 -15.70 9.29
CA GLY A 2 1.73 -17.06 9.39
C GLY A 2 2.60 -17.51 8.19
N ARG A 3 3.51 -18.46 8.41
CA ARG A 3 4.48 -18.94 7.40
C ARG A 3 3.83 -19.37 6.08
N ILE A 4 2.66 -20.01 6.13
CA ILE A 4 1.93 -20.45 4.92
C ILE A 4 1.47 -19.24 4.10
N ALA A 5 0.89 -18.24 4.76
CA ALA A 5 0.44 -17.01 4.09
C ALA A 5 1.61 -16.23 3.50
N ALA A 6 2.75 -16.14 4.18
CA ALA A 6 3.98 -15.54 3.66
C ALA A 6 4.48 -16.27 2.40
N ALA A 7 4.50 -17.61 2.41
CA ALA A 7 4.90 -18.39 1.26
C ALA A 7 3.95 -18.23 0.05
N MET A 8 2.64 -18.11 0.30
CA MET A 8 1.65 -17.83 -0.76
C MET A 8 1.84 -16.43 -1.33
N MET A 9 2.04 -15.43 -0.48
CA MET A 9 2.32 -14.05 -0.87
C MET A 9 3.59 -13.97 -1.72
N MET A 10 4.66 -14.65 -1.31
CA MET A 10 5.92 -14.75 -2.04
C MET A 10 5.69 -15.25 -3.46
N ARG A 11 5.05 -16.41 -3.60
CA ARG A 11 4.76 -17.00 -4.91
C ARG A 11 3.91 -16.10 -5.80
N PHE A 12 2.97 -15.39 -5.19
CA PHE A 12 2.11 -14.45 -5.89
C PHE A 12 2.90 -13.27 -6.45
N TYR A 13 3.73 -12.62 -5.65
CA TYR A 13 4.54 -11.48 -6.08
C TYR A 13 5.60 -11.86 -7.11
N LEU A 14 6.33 -12.97 -6.90
CA LEU A 14 7.29 -13.49 -7.88
C LEU A 14 6.60 -13.75 -9.25
N LYS A 15 5.43 -14.38 -9.23
CA LYS A 15 4.67 -14.62 -10.45
C LYS A 15 4.28 -13.33 -11.17
N ILE A 16 3.84 -12.31 -10.44
CA ILE A 16 3.48 -11.01 -11.03
C ILE A 16 4.69 -10.33 -11.65
N VAL A 17 5.80 -10.24 -10.89
CA VAL A 17 7.03 -9.60 -11.36
C VAL A 17 7.56 -10.30 -12.62
N HIS A 18 7.71 -11.63 -12.60
CA HIS A 18 8.20 -12.38 -13.76
C HIS A 18 7.28 -12.25 -14.98
N LYS A 19 5.97 -12.19 -14.79
CA LYS A 19 5.03 -11.95 -15.89
C LYS A 19 5.16 -10.53 -16.45
N SER A 20 5.33 -9.54 -15.59
CA SER A 20 5.54 -8.15 -16.01
C SER A 20 6.87 -8.00 -16.76
N GLN A 21 7.97 -8.60 -16.28
CA GLN A 21 9.26 -8.64 -16.97
C GLN A 21 9.16 -9.30 -18.35
N LYS A 22 8.32 -10.32 -18.49
CA LYS A 22 8.03 -10.99 -19.78
C LYS A 22 6.99 -10.25 -20.63
N ARG A 23 6.50 -9.09 -20.16
CA ARG A 23 5.47 -8.31 -20.87
C ARG A 23 4.19 -9.12 -21.17
N ASP A 24 3.77 -10.00 -20.21
CA ASP A 24 2.54 -10.79 -20.33
C ASP A 24 1.33 -9.85 -20.52
N PRO A 25 0.64 -9.90 -21.67
CA PRO A 25 -0.40 -8.91 -21.99
C PRO A 25 -1.50 -8.82 -20.95
N LYS A 26 -1.97 -9.98 -20.46
CA LYS A 26 -3.04 -10.05 -19.46
C LYS A 26 -2.63 -9.39 -18.14
N THR A 27 -1.37 -9.56 -17.74
CA THR A 27 -0.83 -8.93 -16.52
C THR A 27 -0.76 -7.42 -16.68
N LEU A 28 -0.27 -6.93 -17.83
CA LEU A 28 -0.16 -5.50 -18.11
C LEU A 28 -1.54 -4.83 -18.22
N ASP A 29 -2.52 -5.48 -18.83
CA ASP A 29 -3.90 -4.98 -18.93
C ASP A 29 -4.55 -4.87 -17.53
N ASN A 30 -4.31 -5.85 -16.66
CA ASN A 30 -4.77 -5.76 -15.28
C ASN A 30 -4.12 -4.60 -14.53
N PHE A 31 -2.82 -4.36 -14.72
CA PHE A 31 -2.14 -3.22 -14.12
C PHE A 31 -2.71 -1.88 -14.58
N LYS A 32 -2.90 -1.71 -15.90
CA LYS A 32 -3.49 -0.49 -16.46
C LYS A 32 -4.90 -0.23 -15.95
N ARG A 33 -5.70 -1.29 -15.82
CA ARG A 33 -7.08 -1.18 -15.34
C ARG A 33 -7.17 -0.85 -13.85
N ASP A 34 -6.32 -1.46 -13.01
CA ASP A 34 -6.54 -1.52 -11.58
C ASP A 34 -5.57 -0.66 -10.76
N PHE A 35 -4.38 -0.36 -11.27
CA PHE A 35 -3.31 0.22 -10.45
C PHE A 35 -2.55 1.39 -11.09
N LEU A 36 -2.36 1.39 -12.42
CA LEU A 36 -1.35 2.21 -13.07
C LEU A 36 -1.92 2.96 -14.27
N PRO A 37 -1.92 4.31 -14.26
CA PRO A 37 -2.24 5.08 -15.47
C PRO A 37 -1.30 4.69 -16.62
N GLU A 38 -1.86 4.52 -17.83
CA GLU A 38 -1.13 4.04 -19.00
C GLU A 38 0.14 4.85 -19.31
N LYS A 39 0.10 6.15 -19.08
CA LYS A 39 1.25 7.06 -19.30
C LYS A 39 2.49 6.72 -18.46
N TYR A 40 2.33 5.93 -17.39
CA TYR A 40 3.43 5.52 -16.51
C TYR A 40 3.87 4.08 -16.74
N LEU A 41 3.25 3.35 -17.69
CA LEU A 41 3.52 1.93 -17.89
C LEU A 41 4.99 1.65 -18.22
N GLU A 42 5.59 2.42 -19.12
CA GLU A 42 7.00 2.24 -19.52
C GLU A 42 7.96 2.49 -18.34
N SER A 43 7.72 3.54 -17.57
CA SER A 43 8.53 3.82 -16.38
C SER A 43 8.39 2.71 -15.33
N TYR A 44 7.18 2.19 -15.14
CA TYR A 44 6.93 1.05 -14.26
C TYR A 44 7.68 -0.20 -14.72
N LEU A 45 7.64 -0.52 -16.03
CA LEU A 45 8.31 -1.69 -16.57
C LEU A 45 9.83 -1.59 -16.47
N ALA A 46 10.38 -0.40 -16.66
CA ALA A 46 11.80 -0.15 -16.45
C ALA A 46 12.24 -0.42 -14.99
N LEU A 47 11.41 -0.05 -14.01
CA LEU A 47 11.65 -0.38 -12.61
C LEU A 47 11.50 -1.87 -12.34
N VAL A 48 10.46 -2.51 -12.88
CA VAL A 48 10.21 -3.95 -12.70
C VAL A 48 11.36 -4.79 -13.25
N ASP A 49 11.98 -4.39 -14.35
CA ASP A 49 13.12 -5.10 -14.94
C ASP A 49 14.36 -5.12 -14.02
N LEU A 50 14.46 -4.17 -13.07
CA LEU A 50 15.51 -4.12 -12.07
C LEU A 50 15.23 -4.95 -10.82
N ILE A 51 14.00 -5.43 -10.64
CA ILE A 51 13.61 -6.20 -9.45
C ILE A 51 14.10 -7.63 -9.57
N SER A 52 14.94 -8.06 -8.62
CA SER A 52 15.37 -9.45 -8.47
C SER A 52 14.43 -10.26 -7.59
N ASP A 53 14.51 -11.58 -7.67
CA ASP A 53 13.77 -12.48 -6.78
C ASP A 53 14.13 -12.20 -5.31
N THR A 54 15.40 -11.97 -5.01
CA THR A 54 15.86 -11.59 -3.67
C THR A 54 15.23 -10.28 -3.19
N SER A 55 15.01 -9.31 -4.08
CA SER A 55 14.30 -8.08 -3.70
C SER A 55 12.86 -8.36 -3.27
N ILE A 56 12.16 -9.24 -3.99
CA ILE A 56 10.80 -9.66 -3.63
C ILE A 56 10.80 -10.44 -2.32
N GLU A 57 11.75 -11.35 -2.13
CA GLU A 57 11.90 -12.10 -0.88
C GLU A 57 12.08 -11.18 0.32
N ASN A 58 12.96 -10.20 0.22
CA ASN A 58 13.20 -9.22 1.27
C ASN A 58 11.95 -8.36 1.57
N ILE A 59 11.24 -7.91 0.54
CA ILE A 59 9.98 -7.13 0.72
C ILE A 59 8.93 -7.98 1.45
N VAL A 60 8.67 -9.20 0.98
CA VAL A 60 7.65 -10.07 1.59
C VAL A 60 8.04 -10.43 3.02
N HIS A 61 9.32 -10.74 3.26
CA HIS A 61 9.82 -11.04 4.59
C HIS A 61 9.63 -9.85 5.55
N SER A 62 9.98 -8.63 5.11
CA SER A 62 9.77 -7.41 5.89
C SER A 62 8.30 -7.18 6.20
N VAL A 63 7.42 -7.26 5.21
CA VAL A 63 5.97 -7.08 5.40
C VAL A 63 5.37 -8.12 6.35
N CYS A 64 5.85 -9.37 6.28
CA CYS A 64 5.31 -10.46 7.10
C CYS A 64 5.83 -10.45 8.55
N GLN A 65 6.95 -9.78 8.82
CA GLN A 65 7.55 -9.71 10.16
C GLN A 65 7.13 -8.47 10.96
N ASN A 66 6.57 -7.47 10.30
CA ASN A 66 6.15 -6.27 10.99
C ASN A 66 4.79 -6.49 11.65
N ASP A 67 4.77 -6.43 12.98
CA ASP A 67 3.55 -6.40 13.79
C ASP A 67 3.33 -4.99 14.34
N LEU A 68 2.06 -4.61 14.45
CA LEU A 68 1.71 -3.36 15.09
C LEU A 68 2.09 -3.43 16.57
N ARG A 69 2.93 -2.52 17.04
CA ARG A 69 3.23 -2.36 18.45
C ARG A 69 2.01 -1.80 19.16
N THR A 70 1.47 -2.55 20.11
CA THR A 70 0.25 -2.19 20.87
C THR A 70 0.55 -1.89 22.34
N ASP A 71 1.81 -2.01 22.72
CA ASP A 71 2.35 -1.84 24.07
C ASP A 71 3.01 -0.47 24.30
N ILE A 72 2.90 0.45 23.32
CA ILE A 72 3.51 1.78 23.39
C ILE A 72 2.41 2.79 23.69
N GLU A 73 2.57 3.55 24.77
CA GLU A 73 1.81 4.78 24.94
C GLU A 73 2.17 5.74 23.80
N ASN A 74 1.16 6.20 23.09
CA ASN A 74 1.36 7.01 21.91
C ASN A 74 0.61 8.33 22.02
N ASP A 75 1.34 9.39 22.29
CA ASP A 75 0.82 10.76 22.27
C ASP A 75 0.85 11.38 20.86
N THR A 76 1.35 10.61 19.88
CA THR A 76 1.46 11.07 18.51
C THR A 76 0.15 10.83 17.75
N ARG A 77 -0.34 11.86 17.08
CA ARG A 77 -1.49 11.74 16.19
C ARG A 77 -1.17 10.81 15.02
N ILE A 78 -2.12 9.94 14.68
CA ILE A 78 -1.98 8.95 13.61
C ILE A 78 -2.98 9.27 12.50
N LEU A 79 -2.50 9.41 11.28
CA LEU A 79 -3.31 9.45 10.07
C LEU A 79 -3.07 8.19 9.25
N TYR A 80 -4.12 7.39 9.05
CA TYR A 80 -4.10 6.24 8.15
C TYR A 80 -4.80 6.55 6.86
N ILE A 81 -4.07 6.52 5.75
CA ILE A 81 -4.60 6.83 4.41
C ILE A 81 -4.67 5.55 3.59
N HIS A 82 -5.82 5.31 2.95
CA HIS A 82 -5.99 4.16 2.05
C HIS A 82 -6.94 4.46 0.90
N GLY A 83 -6.89 3.62 -0.14
CA GLY A 83 -7.88 3.60 -1.21
C GLY A 83 -8.86 2.44 -1.08
N THR A 84 -9.85 2.36 -1.96
CA THR A 84 -10.86 1.29 -1.98
C THR A 84 -10.66 0.29 -3.11
N LYS A 85 -9.73 0.50 -4.02
CA LYS A 85 -9.51 -0.39 -5.17
C LYS A 85 -8.45 -1.44 -4.86
N ALA A 86 -8.67 -2.65 -5.33
CA ALA A 86 -7.78 -3.81 -5.25
C ALA A 86 -7.56 -4.44 -3.87
N ASN A 87 -7.30 -3.67 -2.82
CA ASN A 87 -7.00 -4.18 -1.47
C ASN A 87 -7.95 -3.61 -0.40
N GLU A 88 -9.15 -3.24 -0.77
CA GLU A 88 -10.09 -2.57 0.12
C GLU A 88 -10.33 -3.33 1.44
N ALA A 89 -10.63 -4.63 1.35
CA ALA A 89 -10.91 -5.43 2.54
C ALA A 89 -9.73 -5.49 3.53
N LEU A 90 -8.49 -5.54 3.00
CA LEU A 90 -7.29 -5.51 3.83
C LEU A 90 -7.09 -4.14 4.47
N SER A 91 -7.28 -3.07 3.70
CA SER A 91 -7.14 -1.69 4.18
C SER A 91 -8.18 -1.36 5.25
N GLN A 92 -9.43 -1.76 5.06
CA GLN A 92 -10.50 -1.60 6.06
C GLN A 92 -10.21 -2.39 7.34
N LYS A 93 -9.69 -3.62 7.22
CA LYS A 93 -9.27 -4.42 8.38
C LYS A 93 -8.13 -3.73 9.14
N SER A 94 -7.15 -3.19 8.43
CA SER A 94 -6.03 -2.47 9.05
C SER A 94 -6.50 -1.19 9.75
N ALA A 95 -7.40 -0.42 9.13
CA ALA A 95 -8.02 0.76 9.73
C ALA A 95 -8.77 0.42 11.03
N LYS A 96 -9.52 -0.70 11.01
CA LYS A 96 -10.24 -1.17 12.21
C LYS A 96 -9.27 -1.53 13.34
N ILE A 97 -8.22 -2.29 13.04
CA ILE A 97 -7.20 -2.67 14.03
C ILE A 97 -6.52 -1.42 14.60
N LEU A 98 -6.12 -0.46 13.74
CA LEU A 98 -5.53 0.79 14.21
C LEU A 98 -6.45 1.54 15.17
N LYS A 99 -7.73 1.67 14.83
CA LYS A 99 -8.73 2.31 15.68
C LYS A 99 -8.98 1.59 17.02
N GLU A 100 -8.82 0.25 17.04
CA GLU A 100 -8.96 -0.55 18.25
C GLU A 100 -7.85 -0.26 19.26
N PHE A 101 -6.61 -0.13 18.79
CA PHE A 101 -5.44 0.13 19.65
C PHE A 101 -5.12 1.62 19.81
N TYR A 102 -5.48 2.43 18.83
CA TYR A 102 -5.26 3.88 18.79
C TYR A 102 -6.55 4.58 18.36
N PRO A 103 -7.51 4.78 19.29
CA PRO A 103 -8.86 5.28 18.97
C PRO A 103 -8.86 6.64 18.26
N GLU A 104 -7.87 7.48 18.54
CA GLU A 104 -7.72 8.82 17.95
C GLU A 104 -7.15 8.80 16.51
N THR A 105 -6.87 7.61 15.95
CA THR A 105 -6.41 7.51 14.56
C THR A 105 -7.43 8.12 13.60
N GLU A 106 -7.00 9.08 12.80
CA GLU A 106 -7.82 9.59 11.69
C GLU A 106 -7.70 8.65 10.48
N ILE A 107 -8.84 8.35 9.84
CA ILE A 107 -8.88 7.52 8.64
C ILE A 107 -9.29 8.38 7.46
N LEU A 108 -8.41 8.46 6.46
CA LEU A 108 -8.71 9.11 5.18
C LEU A 108 -8.79 8.05 4.08
N CYS A 109 -9.94 7.99 3.41
CA CYS A 109 -10.19 7.02 2.35
C CYS A 109 -10.37 7.72 1.00
N PHE A 110 -9.50 7.40 0.05
CA PHE A 110 -9.66 7.81 -1.34
C PHE A 110 -10.48 6.77 -2.11
N VAL A 111 -11.76 7.06 -2.25
CA VAL A 111 -12.72 6.14 -2.90
C VAL A 111 -12.41 6.01 -4.39
N GLY A 112 -12.32 4.78 -4.88
CA GLY A 112 -12.05 4.46 -6.29
C GLY A 112 -10.55 4.36 -6.63
N ASP A 113 -9.66 4.75 -5.72
CA ASP A 113 -8.22 4.68 -5.95
C ASP A 113 -7.60 3.42 -5.34
N PRO A 114 -6.53 2.89 -5.95
CA PRO A 114 -5.66 1.91 -5.30
C PRO A 114 -4.95 2.49 -4.08
N HIS A 115 -4.49 1.61 -3.20
CA HIS A 115 -3.64 2.00 -2.08
C HIS A 115 -2.39 2.76 -2.58
N VAL A 116 -2.03 3.82 -1.91
CA VAL A 116 -0.91 4.76 -2.24
C VAL A 116 -1.00 5.48 -3.58
N TYR A 117 -2.10 5.35 -4.34
CA TYR A 117 -2.24 5.97 -5.66
C TYR A 117 -2.00 7.49 -5.63
N LYS A 118 -2.64 8.18 -4.69
CA LYS A 118 -2.50 9.65 -4.57
C LYS A 118 -1.07 10.06 -4.26
N ALA A 119 -0.37 9.34 -3.38
CA ALA A 119 1.01 9.67 -3.04
C ALA A 119 1.96 9.57 -4.25
N ILE A 120 1.68 8.68 -5.20
CA ILE A 120 2.55 8.41 -6.34
C ILE A 120 2.16 9.26 -7.55
N PHE A 121 0.86 9.37 -7.86
CA PHE A 121 0.38 9.94 -9.14
C PHE A 121 -0.29 11.31 -9.01
N GLU A 122 -0.69 11.67 -7.79
CA GLU A 122 -1.32 12.95 -7.46
C GLU A 122 -0.76 13.49 -6.14
N PRO A 123 0.57 13.73 -6.07
CA PRO A 123 1.25 14.08 -4.81
C PRO A 123 0.73 15.36 -4.17
N GLU A 124 0.25 16.32 -4.96
CA GLU A 124 -0.35 17.55 -4.43
C GLU A 124 -1.59 17.25 -3.60
N THR A 125 -2.48 16.38 -4.08
CA THR A 125 -3.66 15.93 -3.33
C THR A 125 -3.28 15.22 -2.04
N TRP A 126 -2.23 14.40 -2.09
CA TRP A 126 -1.72 13.70 -0.91
C TRP A 126 -1.13 14.69 0.11
N ILE A 127 -0.31 15.65 -0.35
CA ILE A 127 0.33 16.65 0.51
C ILE A 127 -0.74 17.50 1.20
N CYS A 128 -1.73 18.03 0.46
CA CYS A 128 -2.83 18.79 1.05
C CYS A 128 -3.55 18.00 2.17
N ALA A 129 -3.82 16.72 1.93
CA ALA A 129 -4.47 15.88 2.94
C ALA A 129 -3.63 15.68 4.21
N VAL A 130 -2.31 15.57 4.06
CA VAL A 130 -1.38 15.49 5.20
C VAL A 130 -1.27 16.84 5.91
N GLU A 131 -1.19 17.95 5.16
CA GLU A 131 -1.16 19.31 5.73
C GLU A 131 -2.44 19.61 6.50
N ASP A 132 -3.62 19.26 5.96
CA ASP A 132 -4.89 19.41 6.66
C ASP A 132 -4.90 18.64 7.99
N PHE A 133 -4.35 17.43 8.00
CA PHE A 133 -4.21 16.65 9.24
C PHE A 133 -3.26 17.31 10.23
N LEU A 134 -2.11 17.79 9.77
CA LEU A 134 -1.10 18.40 10.64
C LEU A 134 -1.57 19.74 11.22
N ASN A 135 -2.34 20.52 10.45
CA ASN A 135 -2.82 21.83 10.84
C ASN A 135 -4.09 21.80 11.71
N LYS A 136 -4.75 20.66 11.87
CA LYS A 136 -5.82 20.52 12.85
C LYS A 136 -5.27 20.73 14.24
N GLU A 137 -5.78 21.74 14.96
CA GLU A 137 -5.47 21.91 16.36
C GLU A 137 -5.88 20.65 17.14
N VAL A 138 -5.02 20.24 18.05
CA VAL A 138 -5.37 19.20 19.02
C VAL A 138 -6.46 19.83 19.91
N GLN A 139 -7.70 19.42 19.71
CA GLN A 139 -8.76 19.81 20.62
C GLN A 139 -8.47 19.16 21.96
N GLY A 140 -7.88 19.95 22.86
CA GLY A 140 -7.57 19.56 24.23
C GLY A 140 -8.82 19.45 25.09
#